data_20d3280bd250580d3ba60b260a83e3ee
#
_entry.id   20d3280bd250580d3ba60b260a83e3ee
#
_cell.length_a   1.000
_cell.length_b   1.000
_cell.length_c   1.000
_cell.angle_alpha   90.00
_cell.angle_beta   90.00
_cell.angle_gamma   90.00
#
_symmetry.space_group_name_H-M   'P 1'
#
loop_
_entity.id
_entity.type
_entity.pdbx_description
1 polymer ?
#
loop_
_entity_poly.entity_id
_entity_poly.type
_entity_poly.pdbx_seq_one_letter_code
_entity_poly.pdbx_strand_id
1 'polypeptide(L)'
;MPKQTLLGLTLTELQEAVKRLGMPGFAAKQIASWLYDKKVNSIDDMTNLSLKHRDLLKDVYEVGADAPVEAMRSVDGTVKYLYRAGDKHFVEAVYIPDEDRATLCVSSQVGCKMNCKFCMTGKQGFTANLTANQIINQINSLPERDKLTNVVMMGMGEPLDNLDEVLKALEIMTASYGYGWSPKRITLSTVGLRKSFQRFIEGSECHLAVSLHSPVALQRRELMPAEKAFSITEMVDLLKNYDFSKQRRLSFEYIVFKGVNDSLLYAKELLKLLRGLDCRINLIRFHAIPGVDLEGADMETMTKLRDYLTSHGLFTTIRASRGEDIFAACGMLSTAKQEENKQELI
;
A
#
# COMPACT_ATOMS: atom_id res chain seq x y z
N MET A 1 13.89 -24.61 -15.18
CA MET A 1 13.80 -23.19 -14.81
C MET A 1 12.56 -23.03 -13.92
N PRO A 2 12.52 -22.09 -12.97
CA PRO A 2 11.31 -21.84 -12.21
C PRO A 2 10.20 -21.39 -13.19
N LYS A 3 8.96 -21.81 -12.92
CA LYS A 3 7.82 -21.41 -13.73
C LYS A 3 7.49 -19.94 -13.51
N GLN A 4 6.93 -19.30 -14.53
CA GLN A 4 6.41 -17.95 -14.43
C GLN A 4 5.02 -17.97 -13.76
N THR A 5 4.65 -16.90 -13.07
CA THR A 5 3.33 -16.80 -12.45
C THR A 5 2.33 -16.14 -13.40
N LEU A 6 1.09 -16.67 -13.44
CA LEU A 6 -0.03 -16.06 -14.18
C LEU A 6 -0.71 -14.95 -13.37
N LEU A 7 -0.86 -15.14 -12.06
CA LEU A 7 -1.40 -14.13 -11.17
C LEU A 7 -0.50 -12.90 -11.20
N GLY A 8 -1.07 -11.71 -11.33
CA GLY A 8 -0.32 -10.46 -11.48
C GLY A 8 -0.03 -10.06 -12.92
N LEU A 9 -0.38 -10.88 -13.92
CA LEU A 9 -0.32 -10.48 -15.33
C LEU A 9 -1.54 -9.65 -15.72
N THR A 10 -1.32 -8.53 -16.40
CA THR A 10 -2.39 -7.74 -17.01
C THR A 10 -3.04 -8.51 -18.16
N LEU A 11 -4.21 -8.05 -18.64
CA LEU A 11 -4.85 -8.69 -19.80
C LEU A 11 -3.95 -8.67 -21.03
N THR A 12 -3.21 -7.61 -21.26
CA THR A 12 -2.24 -7.49 -22.35
C THR A 12 -1.13 -8.53 -22.22
N GLU A 13 -0.56 -8.67 -21.04
CA GLU A 13 0.49 -9.69 -20.78
C GLU A 13 -0.07 -11.12 -20.92
N LEU A 14 -1.32 -11.38 -20.49
CA LEU A 14 -1.99 -12.66 -20.72
C LEU A 14 -2.23 -12.94 -22.21
N GLN A 15 -2.58 -11.91 -23.01
CA GLN A 15 -2.71 -12.04 -24.47
C GLN A 15 -1.37 -12.40 -25.13
N GLU A 16 -0.28 -11.81 -24.69
CA GLU A 16 1.06 -12.16 -25.15
C GLU A 16 1.46 -13.58 -24.75
N ALA A 17 1.12 -14.00 -23.52
CA ALA A 17 1.38 -15.35 -23.02
C ALA A 17 0.66 -16.40 -23.86
N VAL A 18 -0.64 -16.25 -24.10
CA VAL A 18 -1.42 -17.21 -24.91
C VAL A 18 -0.95 -17.23 -26.36
N LYS A 19 -0.57 -16.07 -26.93
CA LYS A 19 -0.01 -15.97 -28.27
C LYS A 19 1.31 -16.76 -28.40
N ARG A 20 2.21 -16.63 -27.44
CA ARG A 20 3.49 -17.36 -27.40
C ARG A 20 3.27 -18.89 -27.36
N LEU A 21 2.22 -19.34 -26.70
CA LEU A 21 1.86 -20.77 -26.59
C LEU A 21 1.02 -21.27 -27.78
N GLY A 22 0.73 -20.46 -28.81
CA GLY A 22 -0.10 -20.83 -29.91
C GLY A 22 -1.57 -21.08 -29.53
N MET A 23 -2.04 -20.50 -28.43
CA MET A 23 -3.41 -20.60 -27.97
C MET A 23 -4.30 -19.54 -28.62
N PRO A 24 -5.64 -19.76 -28.70
CA PRO A 24 -6.56 -18.75 -29.20
C PRO A 24 -6.57 -17.49 -28.33
N GLY A 25 -6.65 -16.30 -28.94
CA GLY A 25 -6.57 -15.02 -28.22
C GLY A 25 -7.66 -14.83 -27.13
N PHE A 26 -8.84 -15.44 -27.30
CA PHE A 26 -9.91 -15.39 -26.28
C PHE A 26 -9.53 -16.13 -24.99
N ALA A 27 -8.58 -17.06 -25.03
CA ALA A 27 -8.10 -17.78 -23.84
C ALA A 27 -7.53 -16.83 -22.78
N ALA A 28 -6.94 -15.69 -23.16
CA ALA A 28 -6.46 -14.69 -22.23
C ALA A 28 -7.56 -14.16 -21.28
N LYS A 29 -8.73 -13.85 -21.82
CA LYS A 29 -9.88 -13.42 -21.00
C LYS A 29 -10.43 -14.55 -20.12
N GLN A 30 -10.40 -15.78 -20.60
CA GLN A 30 -10.79 -16.94 -19.80
C GLN A 30 -9.82 -17.12 -18.62
N ILE A 31 -8.51 -17.04 -18.85
CA ILE A 31 -7.48 -17.12 -17.80
C ILE A 31 -7.66 -15.97 -16.80
N ALA A 32 -7.85 -14.73 -17.26
CA ALA A 32 -8.09 -13.59 -16.38
C ALA A 32 -9.30 -13.81 -15.45
N SER A 33 -10.43 -14.31 -15.99
CA SER A 33 -11.62 -14.63 -15.17
C SER A 33 -11.32 -15.72 -14.13
N TRP A 34 -10.54 -16.76 -14.47
CA TRP A 34 -10.15 -17.77 -13.50
C TRP A 34 -9.25 -17.22 -12.39
N LEU A 35 -8.31 -16.34 -12.74
CA LEU A 35 -7.37 -15.75 -11.78
C LEU A 35 -8.04 -14.75 -10.84
N TYR A 36 -8.82 -13.80 -11.40
CA TYR A 36 -9.24 -12.60 -10.70
C TYR A 36 -10.70 -12.64 -10.21
N ASP A 37 -11.58 -13.33 -10.92
CA ASP A 37 -12.98 -13.49 -10.53
C ASP A 37 -13.17 -14.78 -9.69
N LYS A 38 -12.75 -15.94 -10.22
CA LYS A 38 -12.89 -17.23 -9.54
C LYS A 38 -11.78 -17.53 -8.53
N LYS A 39 -10.63 -16.84 -8.65
CA LYS A 39 -9.50 -16.90 -7.71
C LYS A 39 -9.00 -18.34 -7.48
N VAL A 40 -8.77 -19.07 -8.55
CA VAL A 40 -8.28 -20.46 -8.50
C VAL A 40 -6.82 -20.52 -8.12
N ASN A 41 -6.42 -21.65 -7.53
CA ASN A 41 -5.03 -21.91 -7.13
C ASN A 41 -4.33 -22.90 -8.07
N SER A 42 -5.05 -23.49 -9.03
CA SER A 42 -4.48 -24.45 -9.99
C SER A 42 -4.94 -24.13 -11.41
N ILE A 43 -4.05 -24.35 -12.39
CA ILE A 43 -4.39 -24.29 -13.82
C ILE A 43 -5.40 -25.41 -14.18
N ASP A 44 -5.39 -26.53 -13.46
CA ASP A 44 -6.32 -27.62 -13.69
C ASP A 44 -7.78 -27.26 -13.38
N ASP A 45 -8.01 -26.25 -12.54
CA ASP A 45 -9.35 -25.72 -12.24
C ASP A 45 -9.95 -24.91 -13.40
N MET A 46 -9.13 -24.50 -14.39
CA MET A 46 -9.56 -23.67 -15.53
C MET A 46 -10.31 -24.52 -16.58
N THR A 47 -11.46 -25.07 -16.18
CA THR A 47 -12.15 -26.14 -16.91
C THR A 47 -12.74 -25.74 -18.28
N ASN A 48 -12.88 -24.45 -18.57
CA ASN A 48 -13.27 -23.96 -19.91
C ASN A 48 -12.10 -23.84 -20.90
N LEU A 49 -10.87 -24.13 -20.45
CA LEU A 49 -9.71 -24.37 -21.30
C LEU A 49 -9.62 -25.86 -21.63
N SER A 50 -9.27 -26.21 -22.87
CA SER A 50 -9.02 -27.62 -23.24
C SER A 50 -7.87 -28.21 -22.41
N LEU A 51 -7.86 -29.52 -22.22
CA LEU A 51 -6.75 -30.23 -21.55
C LEU A 51 -5.41 -29.86 -22.18
N LYS A 52 -5.32 -29.89 -23.52
CA LYS A 52 -4.11 -29.50 -24.25
C LYS A 52 -3.64 -28.09 -23.88
N HIS A 53 -4.54 -27.12 -23.77
CA HIS A 53 -4.18 -25.74 -23.43
C HIS A 53 -3.73 -25.63 -21.96
N ARG A 54 -4.36 -26.37 -21.04
CA ARG A 54 -3.93 -26.41 -19.65
C ARG A 54 -2.55 -27.03 -19.51
N ASP A 55 -2.23 -28.09 -20.27
CA ASP A 55 -0.91 -28.70 -20.27
C ASP A 55 0.15 -27.75 -20.81
N LEU A 56 -0.10 -27.07 -21.95
CA LEU A 56 0.79 -26.03 -22.47
C LEU A 56 1.06 -24.90 -21.46
N LEU A 57 0.04 -24.47 -20.71
CA LEU A 57 0.20 -23.47 -19.66
C LEU A 57 1.05 -24.02 -18.51
N LYS A 58 0.78 -25.24 -18.04
CA LYS A 58 1.52 -25.87 -16.93
C LYS A 58 3.00 -26.11 -17.24
N ASP A 59 3.38 -26.27 -18.50
CA ASP A 59 4.79 -26.43 -18.88
C ASP A 59 5.62 -25.17 -18.60
N VAL A 60 5.00 -23.98 -18.67
CA VAL A 60 5.69 -22.68 -18.57
C VAL A 60 5.27 -21.90 -17.34
N TYR A 61 4.00 -22.04 -16.92
CA TYR A 61 3.40 -21.22 -15.90
C TYR A 61 2.88 -22.03 -14.71
N GLU A 62 2.71 -21.32 -13.62
CA GLU A 62 1.90 -21.71 -12.47
C GLU A 62 0.95 -20.55 -12.13
N VAL A 63 -0.07 -20.78 -11.30
CA VAL A 63 -0.98 -19.70 -10.89
C VAL A 63 -0.23 -18.66 -10.07
N GLY A 64 0.62 -19.08 -9.14
CA GLY A 64 1.41 -18.18 -8.29
C GLY A 64 0.57 -17.53 -7.18
N ALA A 65 -0.40 -18.30 -6.64
CA ALA A 65 -1.22 -17.89 -5.51
C ALA A 65 -0.76 -18.64 -4.26
N ASP A 66 0.03 -17.96 -3.41
CA ASP A 66 0.64 -18.54 -2.21
C ASP A 66 -0.09 -18.06 -0.95
N ALA A 67 -0.50 -19.00 -0.11
CA ALA A 67 -1.10 -18.70 1.19
C ALA A 67 -0.10 -17.95 2.10
N PRO A 68 -0.57 -17.12 3.04
CA PRO A 68 0.30 -16.53 4.04
C PRO A 68 0.95 -17.64 4.89
N VAL A 69 2.22 -17.43 5.25
CA VAL A 69 2.99 -18.42 6.04
C VAL A 69 2.74 -18.31 7.54
N GLU A 70 2.23 -17.17 7.99
CA GLU A 70 1.92 -16.89 9.38
C GLU A 70 0.78 -15.86 9.48
N ALA A 71 0.01 -15.94 10.56
CA ALA A 71 -1.04 -14.98 10.90
C ALA A 71 -1.00 -14.66 12.39
N MET A 72 -0.98 -13.37 12.74
CA MET A 72 -1.09 -12.88 14.13
C MET A 72 -2.37 -12.08 14.26
N ARG A 73 -3.18 -12.40 15.28
CA ARG A 73 -4.47 -11.76 15.53
C ARG A 73 -4.42 -10.85 16.76
N SER A 74 -4.81 -9.61 16.57
CA SER A 74 -4.98 -8.60 17.62
C SER A 74 -6.29 -8.81 18.40
N VAL A 75 -6.32 -8.26 19.61
CA VAL A 75 -7.54 -8.21 20.44
C VAL A 75 -8.66 -7.37 19.80
N ASP A 76 -8.34 -6.43 18.90
CA ASP A 76 -9.30 -5.59 18.20
C ASP A 76 -9.81 -6.22 16.88
N GLY A 77 -9.44 -7.48 16.62
CA GLY A 77 -9.83 -8.22 15.42
C GLY A 77 -8.92 -8.02 14.22
N THR A 78 -7.97 -7.09 14.26
CA THR A 78 -6.94 -6.90 13.24
C THR A 78 -6.10 -8.16 13.08
N VAL A 79 -5.77 -8.54 11.86
CA VAL A 79 -4.90 -9.69 11.58
C VAL A 79 -3.72 -9.27 10.72
N LYS A 80 -2.52 -9.52 11.20
CA LYS A 80 -1.28 -9.35 10.47
C LYS A 80 -0.87 -10.67 9.84
N TYR A 81 -0.72 -10.68 8.54
CA TYR A 81 -0.31 -11.83 7.73
C TYR A 81 1.11 -11.66 7.24
N LEU A 82 1.88 -12.73 7.27
CA LEU A 82 3.22 -12.81 6.72
C LEU A 82 3.17 -13.57 5.40
N TYR A 83 3.62 -12.92 4.32
CA TYR A 83 3.71 -13.51 2.99
C TYR A 83 5.16 -13.69 2.56
N ARG A 84 5.41 -14.77 1.82
CA ARG A 84 6.71 -15.01 1.20
C ARG A 84 6.94 -14.05 0.03
N ALA A 85 8.14 -13.47 -0.06
CA ALA A 85 8.54 -12.55 -1.13
C ALA A 85 9.86 -13.05 -1.77
N GLY A 86 9.78 -14.18 -2.47
CA GLY A 86 10.94 -14.96 -2.94
C GLY A 86 11.43 -15.96 -1.89
N ASP A 87 12.63 -16.53 -2.12
CA ASP A 87 13.09 -17.69 -1.33
C ASP A 87 13.38 -17.36 0.14
N LYS A 88 13.90 -16.16 0.42
CA LYS A 88 14.44 -15.80 1.74
C LYS A 88 13.76 -14.61 2.39
N HIS A 89 12.87 -13.90 1.69
CA HIS A 89 12.31 -12.66 2.16
C HIS A 89 10.81 -12.79 2.43
N PHE A 90 10.33 -11.89 3.27
CA PHE A 90 8.93 -11.84 3.68
C PHE A 90 8.43 -10.40 3.67
N VAL A 91 7.12 -10.26 3.53
CA VAL A 91 6.41 -8.99 3.72
C VAL A 91 5.18 -9.20 4.58
N GLU A 92 4.78 -8.18 5.28
CA GLU A 92 3.57 -8.18 6.11
C GLU A 92 2.44 -7.46 5.39
N ALA A 93 1.22 -8.01 5.51
CA ALA A 93 -0.03 -7.36 5.14
C ALA A 93 -0.96 -7.35 6.36
N VAL A 94 -1.81 -6.33 6.48
CA VAL A 94 -2.68 -6.19 7.65
C VAL A 94 -4.14 -6.10 7.23
N TYR A 95 -4.94 -7.08 7.65
CA TYR A 95 -6.38 -7.05 7.54
C TYR A 95 -6.99 -6.33 8.73
N ILE A 96 -7.76 -5.29 8.46
CA ILE A 96 -8.35 -4.39 9.45
C ILE A 96 -9.86 -4.44 9.28
N PRO A 97 -10.59 -5.22 10.10
CA PRO A 97 -12.05 -5.22 10.13
C PRO A 97 -12.57 -3.97 10.84
N ASP A 98 -13.68 -3.46 10.35
CA ASP A 98 -14.49 -2.42 11.00
C ASP A 98 -15.97 -2.77 10.79
N GLU A 99 -16.93 -2.05 11.40
CA GLU A 99 -18.36 -2.39 11.38
C GLU A 99 -18.85 -2.69 9.94
N ASP A 100 -18.78 -1.72 9.04
CA ASP A 100 -19.23 -1.83 7.64
C ASP A 100 -18.07 -1.89 6.65
N ARG A 101 -16.82 -2.02 7.12
CA ARG A 101 -15.65 -1.90 6.30
C ARG A 101 -14.56 -2.90 6.70
N ALA A 102 -13.97 -3.52 5.70
CA ALA A 102 -12.77 -4.32 5.86
C ALA A 102 -11.68 -3.79 4.93
N THR A 103 -10.57 -3.36 5.51
CA THR A 103 -9.45 -2.77 4.80
C THR A 103 -8.25 -3.71 4.84
N LEU A 104 -7.61 -3.95 3.70
CA LEU A 104 -6.30 -4.59 3.65
C LEU A 104 -5.21 -3.54 3.42
N CYS A 105 -4.25 -3.48 4.33
CA CYS A 105 -3.01 -2.74 4.16
C CYS A 105 -1.98 -3.65 3.50
N VAL A 106 -1.58 -3.34 2.26
CA VAL A 106 -0.65 -4.14 1.46
C VAL A 106 0.73 -3.50 1.38
N SER A 107 1.74 -4.35 1.26
CA SER A 107 3.14 -3.97 1.06
C SER A 107 3.50 -3.93 -0.42
N SER A 108 4.45 -3.07 -0.79
CA SER A 108 4.97 -2.90 -2.14
C SER A 108 6.45 -3.23 -2.30
N GLN A 109 7.18 -3.35 -1.18
CA GLN A 109 8.62 -3.66 -1.17
C GLN A 109 8.97 -4.52 0.05
N VAL A 110 10.08 -5.25 -0.03
CA VAL A 110 10.77 -5.82 1.14
C VAL A 110 11.68 -4.75 1.71
N GLY A 111 11.29 -4.18 2.84
CA GLY A 111 11.96 -3.00 3.40
C GLY A 111 11.68 -1.71 2.63
N CYS A 112 12.42 -0.62 2.88
CA CYS A 112 12.18 0.68 2.27
C CYS A 112 13.45 1.54 2.24
N LYS A 113 13.70 2.23 1.12
CA LYS A 113 14.85 3.16 0.96
C LYS A 113 14.65 4.52 1.63
N MET A 114 13.41 4.89 1.98
CA MET A 114 13.08 6.26 2.37
C MET A 114 13.63 6.64 3.74
N ASN A 115 13.97 5.68 4.59
CA ASN A 115 14.59 5.86 5.90
C ASN A 115 13.88 6.91 6.78
N CYS A 116 12.54 6.89 6.78
CA CYS A 116 11.75 7.75 7.66
C CYS A 116 12.05 7.42 9.12
N LYS A 117 12.32 8.44 9.95
CA LYS A 117 12.78 8.30 11.33
C LYS A 117 11.81 7.50 12.21
N PHE A 118 10.52 7.58 11.92
CA PHE A 118 9.41 6.99 12.67
C PHE A 118 8.91 5.65 12.12
N CYS A 119 9.62 5.03 11.18
CA CYS A 119 9.12 3.84 10.47
C CYS A 119 10.08 2.65 10.58
N MET A 120 9.61 1.53 11.11
CA MET A 120 10.39 0.29 11.24
C MET A 120 10.83 -0.27 9.88
N THR A 121 9.96 -0.21 8.87
CA THR A 121 10.31 -0.64 7.50
C THR A 121 11.46 0.17 6.92
N GLY A 122 11.49 1.48 7.19
CA GLY A 122 12.61 2.34 6.78
C GLY A 122 13.92 2.01 7.49
N LYS A 123 13.84 1.62 8.77
CA LYS A 123 15.01 1.19 9.57
C LYS A 123 15.54 -0.18 9.15
N GLN A 124 14.68 -1.08 8.71
CA GLN A 124 15.07 -2.38 8.14
C GLN A 124 15.96 -2.21 6.89
N GLY A 125 15.83 -1.08 6.19
CA GLY A 125 16.47 -0.87 4.90
C GLY A 125 15.70 -1.53 3.75
N PHE A 126 16.23 -1.40 2.53
CA PHE A 126 15.60 -1.92 1.32
C PHE A 126 16.29 -3.20 0.85
N THR A 127 15.51 -4.20 0.51
CA THR A 127 16.01 -5.46 -0.05
C THR A 127 15.54 -5.65 -1.50
N ALA A 128 14.23 -5.58 -1.77
CA ALA A 128 13.68 -5.84 -3.10
C ALA A 128 12.34 -5.13 -3.35
N ASN A 129 12.03 -4.90 -4.61
CA ASN A 129 10.69 -4.55 -5.06
C ASN A 129 9.82 -5.81 -5.12
N LEU A 130 8.55 -5.70 -4.75
CA LEU A 130 7.56 -6.74 -5.01
C LEU A 130 7.11 -6.68 -6.47
N THR A 131 6.91 -7.84 -7.08
CA THR A 131 6.24 -7.96 -8.37
C THR A 131 4.74 -7.70 -8.22
N ALA A 132 4.05 -7.42 -9.32
CA ALA A 132 2.59 -7.30 -9.32
C ALA A 132 1.92 -8.59 -8.81
N ASN A 133 2.48 -9.76 -9.11
CA ASN A 133 2.05 -11.04 -8.52
C ASN A 133 2.07 -10.99 -6.99
N GLN A 134 3.20 -10.61 -6.39
CA GLN A 134 3.37 -10.59 -4.94
C GLN A 134 2.47 -9.53 -4.26
N ILE A 135 2.19 -8.42 -4.94
CA ILE A 135 1.25 -7.40 -4.44
C ILE A 135 -0.19 -7.95 -4.50
N ILE A 136 -0.61 -8.49 -5.63
CA ILE A 136 -1.95 -9.05 -5.85
C ILE A 136 -2.17 -10.29 -4.97
N ASN A 137 -1.14 -11.11 -4.73
CA ASN A 137 -1.23 -12.28 -3.90
C ASN A 137 -1.65 -11.97 -2.45
N GLN A 138 -1.23 -10.84 -1.89
CA GLN A 138 -1.67 -10.40 -0.56
C GLN A 138 -3.20 -10.22 -0.48
N ILE A 139 -3.85 -9.90 -1.61
CA ILE A 139 -5.31 -9.78 -1.72
C ILE A 139 -5.93 -11.14 -2.04
N ASN A 140 -5.38 -11.83 -3.05
CA ASN A 140 -5.96 -13.06 -3.62
C ASN A 140 -5.95 -14.22 -2.62
N SER A 141 -4.88 -14.35 -1.85
CA SER A 141 -4.67 -15.44 -0.89
C SER A 141 -5.05 -15.05 0.56
N LEU A 142 -5.63 -13.86 0.77
CA LEU A 142 -6.15 -13.46 2.07
C LEU A 142 -7.34 -14.35 2.47
N PRO A 143 -7.35 -14.95 3.67
CA PRO A 143 -8.49 -15.75 4.13
C PRO A 143 -9.83 -14.99 4.14
N GLU A 144 -9.81 -13.69 4.47
CA GLU A 144 -10.98 -12.82 4.53
C GLU A 144 -11.24 -12.03 3.24
N ARG A 145 -10.64 -12.43 2.11
CA ARG A 145 -10.68 -11.68 0.83
C ARG A 145 -12.08 -11.27 0.38
N ASP A 146 -13.08 -12.12 0.62
CA ASP A 146 -14.46 -11.86 0.17
C ASP A 146 -15.18 -10.80 1.03
N LYS A 147 -14.61 -10.45 2.19
CA LYS A 147 -15.09 -9.37 3.06
C LYS A 147 -14.45 -8.02 2.72
N LEU A 148 -13.41 -7.99 1.87
CA LEU A 148 -12.67 -6.76 1.59
C LEU A 148 -13.54 -5.71 0.91
N THR A 149 -13.55 -4.52 1.49
CA THR A 149 -14.16 -3.33 0.93
C THR A 149 -13.14 -2.32 0.40
N ASN A 150 -11.93 -2.28 1.00
CA ASN A 150 -10.91 -1.29 0.70
C ASN A 150 -9.50 -1.90 0.73
N VAL A 151 -8.60 -1.30 -0.05
CA VAL A 151 -7.16 -1.57 0.00
C VAL A 151 -6.40 -0.27 0.19
N VAL A 152 -5.38 -0.30 1.05
CA VAL A 152 -4.46 0.82 1.24
C VAL A 152 -3.02 0.34 1.03
N MET A 153 -2.26 1.04 0.20
CA MET A 153 -0.84 0.79 0.00
C MET A 153 -0.04 1.61 1.02
N MET A 154 -0.11 1.17 2.27
CA MET A 154 0.51 1.81 3.45
C MET A 154 1.31 0.80 4.29
N GLY A 155 1.59 -0.38 3.73
CA GLY A 155 2.41 -1.42 4.33
C GLY A 155 3.91 -1.14 4.16
N MET A 156 4.68 -2.20 3.96
CA MET A 156 6.13 -2.09 3.77
C MET A 156 6.46 -1.55 2.39
N GLY A 157 7.39 -0.56 2.35
CA GLY A 157 7.90 0.04 1.12
C GLY A 157 7.31 1.40 0.75
N GLU A 158 7.91 2.03 -0.25
CA GLU A 158 7.43 3.23 -0.91
C GLU A 158 6.83 2.84 -2.29
N PRO A 159 5.51 2.92 -2.48
CA PRO A 159 4.89 2.46 -3.71
C PRO A 159 5.41 3.16 -4.97
N LEU A 160 5.77 4.44 -4.88
CA LEU A 160 6.29 5.18 -6.02
C LEU A 160 7.74 4.82 -6.40
N ASP A 161 8.49 4.17 -5.52
CA ASP A 161 9.82 3.59 -5.84
C ASP A 161 9.69 2.25 -6.59
N ASN A 162 8.48 1.67 -6.60
CA ASN A 162 8.11 0.45 -7.32
C ASN A 162 6.93 0.68 -8.28
N LEU A 163 6.87 1.86 -8.90
CA LEU A 163 5.66 2.35 -9.58
C LEU A 163 5.13 1.43 -10.67
N ASP A 164 6.01 0.82 -11.48
CA ASP A 164 5.58 0.01 -12.63
C ASP A 164 4.79 -1.22 -12.18
N GLU A 165 5.27 -1.96 -11.18
CA GLU A 165 4.58 -3.11 -10.62
C GLU A 165 3.32 -2.69 -9.83
N VAL A 166 3.39 -1.56 -9.15
CA VAL A 166 2.23 -0.98 -8.44
C VAL A 166 1.13 -0.58 -9.42
N LEU A 167 1.45 0.08 -10.54
CA LEU A 167 0.44 0.45 -11.54
C LEU A 167 -0.20 -0.79 -12.19
N LYS A 168 0.56 -1.85 -12.46
CA LYS A 168 0.00 -3.13 -12.91
C LYS A 168 -0.98 -3.72 -11.88
N ALA A 169 -0.60 -3.73 -10.60
CA ALA A 169 -1.49 -4.21 -9.54
C ALA A 169 -2.76 -3.36 -9.44
N LEU A 170 -2.65 -2.03 -9.54
CA LEU A 170 -3.81 -1.12 -9.54
C LEU A 170 -4.71 -1.33 -10.77
N GLU A 171 -4.13 -1.56 -11.96
CA GLU A 171 -4.88 -1.92 -13.15
C GLU A 171 -5.68 -3.20 -12.93
N ILE A 172 -5.06 -4.27 -12.42
CA ILE A 172 -5.74 -5.53 -12.11
C ILE A 172 -6.86 -5.33 -11.10
N MET A 173 -6.65 -4.51 -10.07
CA MET A 173 -7.69 -4.24 -9.07
C MET A 173 -8.89 -3.48 -9.65
N THR A 174 -8.68 -2.59 -10.63
CA THR A 174 -9.71 -1.67 -11.11
C THR A 174 -10.33 -2.04 -12.45
N ALA A 175 -9.59 -2.72 -13.32
CA ALA A 175 -10.07 -3.11 -14.65
C ALA A 175 -11.18 -4.17 -14.58
N SER A 176 -12.09 -4.13 -15.55
CA SER A 176 -13.22 -5.05 -15.66
C SER A 176 -12.84 -6.52 -15.86
N TYR A 177 -11.66 -6.79 -16.36
CA TYR A 177 -11.12 -8.15 -16.50
C TYR A 177 -10.47 -8.67 -15.20
N GLY A 178 -10.14 -7.77 -14.28
CA GLY A 178 -9.55 -8.04 -12.98
C GLY A 178 -10.61 -8.09 -11.87
N TYR A 179 -10.36 -7.42 -10.74
CA TYR A 179 -11.34 -7.40 -9.65
C TYR A 179 -12.51 -6.43 -9.89
N GLY A 180 -12.41 -5.52 -10.85
CA GLY A 180 -13.46 -4.56 -11.20
C GLY A 180 -13.81 -3.58 -10.07
N TRP A 181 -12.88 -3.33 -9.15
CA TRP A 181 -13.14 -2.45 -8.01
C TRP A 181 -13.13 -0.98 -8.42
N SER A 182 -14.01 -0.21 -7.81
CA SER A 182 -13.94 1.25 -7.94
C SER A 182 -12.59 1.76 -7.44
N PRO A 183 -11.91 2.65 -8.18
CA PRO A 183 -10.67 3.30 -7.71
C PRO A 183 -10.82 3.97 -6.33
N LYS A 184 -12.05 4.39 -5.96
CA LYS A 184 -12.37 4.96 -4.63
C LYS A 184 -12.16 4.00 -3.46
N ARG A 185 -12.06 2.69 -3.73
CA ARG A 185 -11.78 1.65 -2.72
C ARG A 185 -10.29 1.50 -2.44
N ILE A 186 -9.44 2.17 -3.23
CA ILE A 186 -7.99 1.99 -3.18
C ILE A 186 -7.33 3.32 -2.86
N THR A 187 -6.41 3.31 -1.88
CA THR A 187 -5.61 4.49 -1.52
C THR A 187 -4.12 4.13 -1.63
N LEU A 188 -3.38 4.89 -2.42
CA LEU A 188 -1.93 4.83 -2.44
C LEU A 188 -1.36 5.94 -1.56
N SER A 189 -0.50 5.56 -0.61
CA SER A 189 0.24 6.51 0.23
C SER A 189 1.69 6.63 -0.22
N THR A 190 2.24 7.83 -0.18
CA THR A 190 3.61 8.10 -0.62
C THR A 190 4.27 9.25 0.13
N VAL A 191 5.59 9.17 0.30
CA VAL A 191 6.41 10.30 0.77
C VAL A 191 6.68 11.31 -0.35
N GLY A 192 6.44 10.92 -1.62
CA GLY A 192 6.64 11.71 -2.83
C GLY A 192 8.00 11.49 -3.50
N LEU A 193 7.96 10.96 -4.73
CA LEU A 193 9.11 10.84 -5.62
C LEU A 193 8.76 11.55 -6.94
N ARG A 194 9.34 12.70 -7.24
CA ARG A 194 8.89 13.67 -8.26
C ARG A 194 8.37 13.04 -9.56
N LYS A 195 9.20 12.26 -10.25
CA LYS A 195 8.84 11.65 -11.55
C LYS A 195 7.71 10.61 -11.41
N SER A 196 7.83 9.74 -10.43
CA SER A 196 6.84 8.69 -10.16
C SER A 196 5.53 9.26 -9.64
N PHE A 197 5.59 10.36 -8.88
CA PHE A 197 4.42 11.05 -8.34
C PHE A 197 3.51 11.57 -9.45
N GLN A 198 4.08 12.26 -10.44
CA GLN A 198 3.34 12.75 -11.58
C GLN A 198 2.78 11.60 -12.42
N ARG A 199 3.59 10.58 -12.73
CA ARG A 199 3.13 9.38 -13.47
C ARG A 199 1.97 8.66 -12.76
N PHE A 200 1.98 8.59 -11.43
CA PHE A 200 0.86 8.00 -10.69
C PHE A 200 -0.41 8.84 -10.82
N ILE A 201 -0.31 10.17 -10.70
CA ILE A 201 -1.47 11.07 -10.84
C ILE A 201 -2.08 10.96 -12.24
N GLU A 202 -1.27 10.84 -13.26
CA GLU A 202 -1.71 10.73 -14.66
C GLU A 202 -2.19 9.32 -15.03
N GLY A 203 -1.60 8.29 -14.42
CA GLY A 203 -1.83 6.88 -14.76
C GLY A 203 -2.84 6.13 -13.89
N SER A 204 -3.40 6.75 -12.82
CA SER A 204 -4.32 6.07 -11.92
C SER A 204 -5.38 7.03 -11.36
N GLU A 205 -6.60 6.55 -11.17
CA GLU A 205 -7.69 7.28 -10.50
C GLU A 205 -7.86 6.90 -9.02
N CYS A 206 -6.99 6.07 -8.47
CA CYS A 206 -7.01 5.70 -7.07
C CYS A 206 -6.76 6.91 -6.16
N HIS A 207 -7.28 6.88 -4.93
CA HIS A 207 -7.05 7.92 -3.95
C HIS A 207 -5.56 8.09 -3.65
N LEU A 208 -5.14 9.34 -3.48
CA LEU A 208 -3.76 9.71 -3.13
C LEU A 208 -3.69 10.19 -1.68
N ALA A 209 -2.79 9.59 -0.92
CA ALA A 209 -2.42 10.02 0.42
C ALA A 209 -0.95 10.44 0.44
N VAL A 210 -0.68 11.67 0.84
CA VAL A 210 0.69 12.21 0.91
C VAL A 210 1.16 12.20 2.36
N SER A 211 2.28 11.53 2.64
CA SER A 211 2.95 11.57 3.94
C SER A 211 3.54 12.97 4.16
N LEU A 212 2.84 13.80 4.96
CA LEU A 212 3.22 15.18 5.20
C LEU A 212 4.06 15.32 6.47
N HIS A 213 3.52 14.94 7.60
CA HIS A 213 4.08 14.89 8.97
C HIS A 213 4.74 16.19 9.48
N SER A 214 5.09 17.14 8.64
CA SER A 214 5.42 18.52 9.01
C SER A 214 5.22 19.47 7.82
N PRO A 215 4.60 20.65 8.03
CA PRO A 215 4.54 21.73 7.03
C PRO A 215 5.84 22.52 6.92
N VAL A 216 6.78 22.33 7.85
CA VAL A 216 8.09 23.01 7.91
C VAL A 216 9.13 22.12 7.25
N ALA A 217 9.66 22.55 6.09
CA ALA A 217 10.58 21.74 5.26
C ALA A 217 11.81 21.23 6.01
N LEU A 218 12.42 22.07 6.87
CA LEU A 218 13.61 21.65 7.65
C LEU A 218 13.26 20.50 8.61
N GLN A 219 12.16 20.59 9.34
CA GLN A 219 11.70 19.56 10.25
C GLN A 219 11.24 18.31 9.48
N ARG A 220 10.51 18.49 8.35
CA ARG A 220 10.10 17.37 7.51
C ARG A 220 11.32 16.58 7.00
N ARG A 221 12.40 17.27 6.65
CA ARG A 221 13.66 16.65 6.24
C ARG A 221 14.33 15.81 7.34
N GLU A 222 14.20 16.21 8.59
CA GLU A 222 14.68 15.45 9.74
C GLU A 222 13.86 14.18 9.99
N LEU A 223 12.54 14.26 9.78
CA LEU A 223 11.61 13.13 9.90
C LEU A 223 11.65 12.21 8.68
N MET A 224 11.75 12.79 7.48
CA MET A 224 11.69 12.10 6.19
C MET A 224 12.74 12.65 5.22
N PRO A 225 13.88 11.96 5.03
CA PRO A 225 14.96 12.42 4.15
C PRO A 225 14.55 12.67 2.69
N ALA A 226 13.46 12.07 2.22
CA ALA A 226 12.90 12.26 0.87
C ALA A 226 12.56 13.74 0.56
N GLU A 227 12.32 14.58 1.58
CA GLU A 227 12.13 16.03 1.45
C GLU A 227 13.24 16.72 0.65
N LYS A 228 14.48 16.19 0.70
CA LYS A 228 15.63 16.74 -0.06
C LYS A 228 15.45 16.62 -1.57
N ALA A 229 14.79 15.58 -2.02
CA ALA A 229 14.63 15.28 -3.46
C ALA A 229 13.35 15.91 -4.05
N PHE A 230 12.30 15.99 -3.25
CA PHE A 230 11.02 16.58 -3.64
C PHE A 230 10.35 17.17 -2.39
N SER A 231 10.43 18.48 -2.27
CA SER A 231 9.92 19.19 -1.09
C SER A 231 8.40 19.18 -1.04
N ILE A 232 7.85 19.26 0.18
CA ILE A 232 6.39 19.30 0.37
C ILE A 232 5.77 20.52 -0.31
N THR A 233 6.46 21.65 -0.36
CA THR A 233 5.99 22.87 -1.03
C THR A 233 5.88 22.63 -2.54
N GLU A 234 6.93 22.10 -3.19
CA GLU A 234 6.89 21.77 -4.61
C GLU A 234 5.82 20.73 -4.94
N MET A 235 5.61 19.76 -4.03
CA MET A 235 4.58 18.73 -4.18
C MET A 235 3.18 19.33 -4.12
N VAL A 236 2.92 20.22 -3.15
CA VAL A 236 1.65 20.94 -3.02
C VAL A 236 1.41 21.84 -4.24
N ASP A 237 2.42 22.54 -4.73
CA ASP A 237 2.29 23.38 -5.92
C ASP A 237 2.02 22.54 -7.19
N LEU A 238 2.64 21.37 -7.31
CA LEU A 238 2.30 20.43 -8.38
C LEU A 238 0.85 19.96 -8.28
N LEU A 239 0.37 19.58 -7.08
CA LEU A 239 -0.98 19.09 -6.84
C LEU A 239 -2.06 20.12 -7.19
N LYS A 240 -1.80 21.43 -7.05
CA LYS A 240 -2.72 22.49 -7.45
C LYS A 240 -3.06 22.51 -8.94
N ASN A 241 -2.26 21.86 -9.78
CA ASN A 241 -2.51 21.76 -11.23
C ASN A 241 -3.47 20.62 -11.60
N TYR A 242 -3.94 19.81 -10.61
CA TYR A 242 -4.83 18.68 -10.83
C TYR A 242 -6.16 18.86 -10.11
N ASP A 243 -7.24 18.35 -10.73
CA ASP A 243 -8.59 18.37 -10.14
C ASP A 243 -8.84 17.09 -9.31
N PHE A 244 -9.03 17.26 -8.01
CA PHE A 244 -9.37 16.18 -7.07
C PHE A 244 -10.85 16.20 -6.64
N SER A 245 -11.66 17.11 -7.16
CA SER A 245 -13.04 17.35 -6.70
C SER A 245 -14.01 16.22 -7.07
N LYS A 246 -13.76 15.47 -8.15
CA LYS A 246 -14.78 14.58 -8.72
C LYS A 246 -14.67 13.12 -8.32
N GLN A 247 -13.53 12.48 -8.48
CA GLN A 247 -13.39 11.03 -8.26
C GLN A 247 -12.30 10.69 -7.27
N ARG A 248 -11.11 11.25 -7.46
CA ARG A 248 -9.95 11.00 -6.63
C ARG A 248 -10.01 11.85 -5.37
N ARG A 249 -9.76 11.23 -4.23
CA ARG A 249 -9.55 11.95 -2.98
C ARG A 249 -8.07 12.22 -2.79
N LEU A 250 -7.73 13.47 -2.40
CA LEU A 250 -6.42 13.84 -1.91
C LEU A 250 -6.48 13.94 -0.38
N SER A 251 -5.56 13.24 0.29
CA SER A 251 -5.38 13.35 1.74
C SER A 251 -3.91 13.54 2.09
N PHE A 252 -3.69 14.16 3.24
CA PHE A 252 -2.37 14.29 3.83
C PHE A 252 -2.34 13.52 5.15
N GLU A 253 -1.36 12.64 5.30
CA GLU A 253 -1.15 11.87 6.51
C GLU A 253 -0.21 12.64 7.44
N TYR A 254 -0.62 12.82 8.69
CA TYR A 254 0.09 13.63 9.66
C TYR A 254 0.20 12.92 11.01
N ILE A 255 1.36 12.30 11.27
CA ILE A 255 1.67 11.75 12.58
C ILE A 255 1.90 12.91 13.54
N VAL A 256 1.22 12.90 14.67
CA VAL A 256 1.35 13.97 15.70
C VAL A 256 2.36 13.52 16.75
N PHE A 257 3.51 14.19 16.76
CA PHE A 257 4.61 13.95 17.70
C PHE A 257 4.58 15.01 18.80
N LYS A 258 4.58 14.57 20.05
CA LYS A 258 4.56 15.42 21.25
C LYS A 258 5.78 16.34 21.28
N GLY A 259 5.52 17.66 21.45
CA GLY A 259 6.56 18.69 21.53
C GLY A 259 7.32 18.94 20.21
N VAL A 260 6.93 18.30 19.10
CA VAL A 260 7.61 18.42 17.80
C VAL A 260 6.74 19.15 16.79
N ASN A 261 5.53 18.65 16.52
CA ASN A 261 4.63 19.18 15.48
C ASN A 261 3.18 19.28 15.95
N ASP A 262 2.94 19.27 17.24
CA ASP A 262 1.63 19.16 17.90
C ASP A 262 1.01 20.50 18.33
N SER A 263 1.70 21.63 18.08
CA SER A 263 1.23 22.94 18.50
C SER A 263 0.31 23.61 17.46
N LEU A 264 -0.49 24.60 17.91
CA LEU A 264 -1.31 25.43 17.02
C LEU A 264 -0.52 26.23 15.97
N LEU A 265 0.78 26.46 16.21
CA LEU A 265 1.65 27.04 15.20
C LEU A 265 1.73 26.16 13.96
N TYR A 266 1.91 24.85 14.13
CA TYR A 266 1.90 23.89 13.02
C TYR A 266 0.55 23.80 12.32
N ALA A 267 -0.55 23.91 13.07
CA ALA A 267 -1.88 23.97 12.46
C ALA A 267 -2.04 25.20 11.54
N LYS A 268 -1.53 26.37 11.94
CA LYS A 268 -1.53 27.58 11.09
C LYS A 268 -0.66 27.40 9.83
N GLU A 269 0.51 26.81 9.97
CA GLU A 269 1.38 26.52 8.82
C GLU A 269 0.75 25.46 7.87
N LEU A 270 0.04 24.45 8.39
CA LEU A 270 -0.75 23.50 7.57
C LEU A 270 -1.83 24.21 6.76
N LEU A 271 -2.62 25.09 7.39
CA LEU A 271 -3.65 25.88 6.71
C LEU A 271 -3.06 26.78 5.61
N LYS A 272 -1.89 27.39 5.87
CA LYS A 272 -1.18 28.20 4.89
C LYS A 272 -0.65 27.37 3.71
N LEU A 273 0.02 26.24 3.99
CA LEU A 273 0.58 25.34 2.99
C LEU A 273 -0.49 24.79 2.05
N LEU A 274 -1.60 24.31 2.61
CA LEU A 274 -2.65 23.59 1.88
C LEU A 274 -3.77 24.50 1.33
N ARG A 275 -3.61 25.82 1.47
CA ARG A 275 -4.59 26.80 0.96
C ARG A 275 -4.84 26.60 -0.53
N GLY A 276 -6.13 26.48 -0.90
CA GLY A 276 -6.56 26.34 -2.29
C GLY A 276 -6.52 24.91 -2.84
N LEU A 277 -6.15 23.89 -2.02
CA LEU A 277 -6.32 22.49 -2.37
C LEU A 277 -7.62 21.92 -1.79
N ASP A 278 -8.38 21.19 -2.60
CA ASP A 278 -9.45 20.32 -2.09
C ASP A 278 -8.83 19.04 -1.53
N CYS A 279 -8.59 19.04 -0.23
CA CYS A 279 -7.89 17.95 0.45
C CYS A 279 -8.39 17.74 1.88
N ARG A 280 -7.90 16.68 2.51
CA ARG A 280 -8.18 16.31 3.91
C ARG A 280 -6.89 16.06 4.64
N ILE A 281 -6.91 16.16 5.97
CA ILE A 281 -5.82 15.69 6.83
C ILE A 281 -6.33 14.52 7.68
N ASN A 282 -5.50 13.47 7.73
CA ASN A 282 -5.64 12.36 8.65
C ASN A 282 -4.55 12.49 9.73
N LEU A 283 -4.95 12.84 10.94
CA LEU A 283 -4.05 12.80 12.10
C LEU A 283 -3.85 11.35 12.53
N ILE A 284 -2.60 10.97 12.71
CA ILE A 284 -2.20 9.61 13.09
C ILE A 284 -1.51 9.68 14.45
N ARG A 285 -1.94 8.83 15.37
CA ARG A 285 -1.22 8.63 16.63
C ARG A 285 0.10 7.92 16.34
N PHE A 286 1.20 8.45 16.89
CA PHE A 286 2.49 7.77 16.81
C PHE A 286 2.54 6.60 17.80
N HIS A 287 3.05 5.48 17.35
CA HIS A 287 3.37 4.32 18.18
C HIS A 287 4.88 4.21 18.32
N ALA A 288 5.36 4.16 19.55
CA ALA A 288 6.79 4.07 19.84
C ALA A 288 7.40 2.83 19.18
N ILE A 289 8.53 3.04 18.51
CA ILE A 289 9.31 1.98 17.88
C ILE A 289 10.73 1.95 18.47
N PRO A 290 11.38 0.78 18.53
CA PRO A 290 12.71 0.65 19.12
C PRO A 290 13.73 1.61 18.50
N GLY A 291 14.54 2.23 19.38
CA GLY A 291 15.64 3.12 18.97
C GLY A 291 15.21 4.43 18.32
N VAL A 292 14.01 4.93 18.63
CA VAL A 292 13.51 6.25 18.19
C VAL A 292 13.07 7.04 19.40
N ASP A 293 13.70 8.18 19.57
CA ASP A 293 13.37 9.16 20.62
C ASP A 293 12.31 10.13 20.09
N LEU A 294 11.08 9.63 19.94
CA LEU A 294 9.87 10.37 19.59
C LEU A 294 8.72 9.86 20.44
N GLU A 295 7.86 10.75 20.90
CA GLU A 295 6.64 10.43 21.63
C GLU A 295 5.41 10.86 20.82
N GLY A 296 4.33 10.08 20.91
CA GLY A 296 3.03 10.45 20.36
C GLY A 296 2.35 11.52 21.22
N ALA A 297 1.67 12.46 20.56
CA ALA A 297 0.79 13.40 21.26
C ALA A 297 -0.40 12.65 21.89
N ASP A 298 -0.91 13.18 22.98
CA ASP A 298 -2.12 12.66 23.61
C ASP A 298 -3.40 12.97 22.81
N MET A 299 -4.48 12.31 23.15
CA MET A 299 -5.76 12.47 22.44
C MET A 299 -6.37 13.85 22.60
N GLU A 300 -6.12 14.54 23.70
CA GLU A 300 -6.59 15.89 23.93
C GLU A 300 -5.93 16.88 22.95
N THR A 301 -4.62 16.79 22.80
CA THR A 301 -3.83 17.58 21.83
C THR A 301 -4.26 17.28 20.39
N MET A 302 -4.43 16.00 20.04
CA MET A 302 -4.89 15.61 18.71
C MET A 302 -6.30 16.13 18.42
N THR A 303 -7.20 16.10 19.41
CA THR A 303 -8.56 16.62 19.30
C THR A 303 -8.55 18.13 19.08
N LYS A 304 -7.77 18.88 19.86
CA LYS A 304 -7.60 20.33 19.68
C LYS A 304 -7.09 20.69 18.29
N LEU A 305 -6.10 19.96 17.77
CA LEU A 305 -5.57 20.14 16.41
C LEU A 305 -6.65 19.87 15.35
N ARG A 306 -7.36 18.74 15.43
CA ARG A 306 -8.45 18.39 14.53
C ARG A 306 -9.52 19.48 14.50
N ASP A 307 -9.99 19.90 15.65
CA ASP A 307 -11.09 20.89 15.78
C ASP A 307 -10.65 22.24 15.26
N TYR A 308 -9.42 22.67 15.55
CA TYR A 308 -8.85 23.90 15.02
C TYR A 308 -8.77 23.88 13.50
N LEU A 309 -8.20 22.85 12.90
CA LEU A 309 -8.06 22.72 11.43
C LEU A 309 -9.43 22.66 10.76
N THR A 310 -10.36 21.87 11.30
CA THR A 310 -11.72 21.71 10.75
C THR A 310 -12.52 23.02 10.83
N SER A 311 -12.44 23.75 11.94
CA SER A 311 -13.12 25.05 12.09
C SER A 311 -12.57 26.14 11.15
N HIS A 312 -11.36 25.97 10.63
CA HIS A 312 -10.74 26.83 9.62
C HIS A 312 -10.87 26.31 8.18
N GLY A 313 -11.77 25.35 7.93
CA GLY A 313 -12.12 24.87 6.59
C GLY A 313 -11.26 23.73 6.06
N LEU A 314 -10.33 23.17 6.85
CA LEU A 314 -9.53 22.01 6.47
C LEU A 314 -10.06 20.75 7.16
N PHE A 315 -10.87 19.97 6.46
CA PHE A 315 -11.49 18.77 7.01
C PHE A 315 -10.41 17.80 7.55
N THR A 316 -10.48 17.54 8.84
CA THR A 316 -9.46 16.77 9.55
C THR A 316 -10.09 15.62 10.34
N THR A 317 -9.50 14.44 10.25
CA THR A 317 -9.90 13.25 11.02
C THR A 317 -8.76 12.76 11.89
N ILE A 318 -9.08 12.04 12.97
CA ILE A 318 -8.12 11.26 13.75
C ILE A 318 -8.32 9.80 13.36
N ARG A 319 -7.28 9.14 12.84
CA ARG A 319 -7.35 7.73 12.49
C ARG A 319 -7.31 6.86 13.75
N ALA A 320 -8.22 5.91 13.83
CA ALA A 320 -8.16 4.90 14.87
C ALA A 320 -6.89 4.04 14.69
N SER A 321 -6.17 3.81 15.78
CA SER A 321 -5.07 2.85 15.83
C SER A 321 -5.64 1.44 15.86
N ARG A 322 -5.06 0.53 15.08
CA ARG A 322 -5.47 -0.88 15.00
C ARG A 322 -4.24 -1.79 15.06
N GLY A 323 -4.37 -2.92 15.73
CA GLY A 323 -3.33 -3.95 15.80
C GLY A 323 -2.03 -3.51 16.49
N GLU A 324 -2.11 -2.60 17.46
CA GLU A 324 -0.93 -2.10 18.20
C GLU A 324 -0.21 -3.22 18.95
N ASP A 325 -0.96 -4.10 19.60
CA ASP A 325 -0.50 -5.24 20.39
C ASP A 325 0.28 -6.29 19.57
N ILE A 326 0.06 -6.33 18.27
CA ILE A 326 0.74 -7.25 17.35
C ILE A 326 1.72 -6.52 16.39
N PHE A 327 2.10 -5.29 16.68
CA PHE A 327 2.96 -4.46 15.85
C PHE A 327 2.43 -4.34 14.40
N ALA A 328 1.13 -4.12 14.24
CA ALA A 328 0.47 -3.96 12.95
C ALA A 328 0.03 -2.51 12.66
N ALA A 329 0.20 -1.58 13.60
CA ALA A 329 -0.12 -0.18 13.39
C ALA A 329 0.82 0.49 12.37
N CYS A 330 0.40 1.65 11.84
CA CYS A 330 1.18 2.38 10.83
C CYS A 330 2.62 2.67 11.30
N GLY A 331 3.59 2.33 10.44
CA GLY A 331 5.02 2.49 10.72
C GLY A 331 5.67 1.38 11.55
N MET A 332 4.92 0.38 12.02
CA MET A 332 5.44 -0.70 12.86
C MET A 332 5.82 -1.98 12.10
N LEU A 333 5.44 -2.12 10.83
CA LEU A 333 5.71 -3.32 10.04
C LEU A 333 7.20 -3.50 9.76
N SER A 334 7.70 -4.72 10.03
CA SER A 334 9.09 -5.09 9.77
C SER A 334 9.27 -6.60 9.86
N THR A 335 10.04 -7.16 8.94
CA THR A 335 10.40 -8.59 8.90
C THR A 335 11.84 -8.86 9.39
N ALA A 336 12.57 -7.85 9.86
CA ALA A 336 13.97 -7.97 10.25
C ALA A 336 14.21 -9.06 11.30
N LYS A 337 13.37 -9.14 12.34
CA LYS A 337 13.51 -10.17 13.39
C LYS A 337 13.22 -11.61 12.90
N GLN A 338 12.42 -11.76 11.86
CA GLN A 338 12.08 -13.08 11.31
C GLN A 338 13.21 -13.61 10.42
N GLU A 339 13.96 -12.72 9.79
CA GLU A 339 15.15 -13.06 9.02
C GLU A 339 16.30 -13.48 9.93
N GLU A 340 16.51 -12.82 11.08
CA GLU A 340 17.51 -13.17 12.08
C GLU A 340 17.23 -14.53 12.71
N ASN A 341 16.01 -14.81 13.16
CA ASN A 341 15.62 -16.09 13.79
C ASN A 341 15.72 -17.30 12.84
N LYS A 342 15.67 -17.09 11.53
CA LYS A 342 15.83 -18.19 10.53
C LYS A 342 17.28 -18.44 10.14
N GLN A 343 18.16 -17.46 10.31
CA GLN A 343 19.61 -17.64 10.13
C GLN A 343 20.25 -18.44 11.28
N GLU A 344 19.65 -18.40 12.48
CA GLU A 344 20.09 -19.20 13.63
C GLU A 344 19.62 -20.66 13.58
N LEU A 345 18.72 -21.03 12.65
CA LEU A 345 18.14 -22.38 12.48
C LEU A 345 18.72 -23.14 11.28
N ILE A 346 19.72 -22.59 10.58
CA ILE A 346 20.49 -23.20 9.50
C ILE A 346 21.95 -23.39 9.94
#